data_19d8afae8bd3139919d9348eb6c23361
#
_entry.id   19d8afae8bd3139919d9348eb6c23361
#
_cell.length_a   1.000
_cell.length_b   1.000
_cell.length_c   1.000
_cell.angle_alpha   90.00
_cell.angle_beta   90.00
_cell.angle_gamma   90.00
#
_symmetry.space_group_name_H-M   'P 1'
#
loop_
_entity.id
_entity.type
_entity.pdbx_description
1 polymer ?
#
loop_
_entity_poly.entity_id
_entity_poly.type
_entity_poly.pdbx_seq_one_letter_code
_entity_poly.pdbx_strand_id
1 'polypeptide(L)'
;SGNSRRQSYRRKAYARMTNTFFERGTDKLEDMIASVRHGYMLFETNNGMEDPKNWQIQCTAEYGIEIVDGKLTDHYVSPVVMSGFVPDLLKSISMVSDGFEVIGAGQCGKGYKEWVRVSDGGPNLKVRVKLG
;
A
#
# COMPACT_ATOMS: atom_id res chain seq x y z
N SER A 1 14.13 -20.65 1.73
CA SER A 1 12.98 -19.89 1.24
C SER A 1 13.42 -19.01 0.06
N GLY A 2 12.53 -18.77 -0.89
CA GLY A 2 12.76 -17.89 -2.04
C GLY A 2 13.04 -16.43 -1.69
N ASN A 3 12.97 -16.07 -0.41
CA ASN A 3 13.14 -14.69 0.07
C ASN A 3 14.59 -14.29 0.36
N SER A 4 15.57 -15.20 0.20
CA SER A 4 16.99 -14.83 0.31
C SER A 4 17.50 -14.39 -1.05
N ARG A 5 17.75 -13.12 -1.21
CA ARG A 5 18.15 -12.49 -2.48
C ARG A 5 19.31 -11.51 -2.26
N ARG A 6 20.06 -11.25 -3.30
CA ARG A 6 21.16 -10.27 -3.33
C ARG A 6 21.08 -9.43 -4.61
N GLN A 7 21.57 -8.23 -4.55
CA GLN A 7 21.62 -7.33 -5.71
C GLN A 7 22.55 -7.87 -6.82
N SER A 8 23.67 -8.46 -6.43
CA SER A 8 24.64 -9.08 -7.35
C SER A 8 25.42 -10.18 -6.64
N TYR A 9 26.20 -10.98 -7.39
CA TYR A 9 27.04 -12.02 -6.81
C TYR A 9 28.11 -11.48 -5.83
N ARG A 10 28.45 -10.19 -5.93
CA ARG A 10 29.42 -9.50 -5.06
C ARG A 10 28.83 -9.01 -3.75
N ARG A 11 27.52 -9.15 -3.54
CA ARG A 11 26.81 -8.65 -2.36
C ARG A 11 26.29 -9.79 -1.50
N LYS A 12 26.17 -9.50 -0.21
CA LYS A 12 25.60 -10.44 0.76
C LYS A 12 24.13 -10.69 0.44
N ALA A 13 23.68 -11.92 0.63
CA ALA A 13 22.27 -12.25 0.55
C ALA A 13 21.57 -11.88 1.86
N TYR A 14 20.37 -11.31 1.75
CA TYR A 14 19.50 -10.93 2.87
C TYR A 14 18.08 -11.45 2.62
N ALA A 15 17.30 -11.56 3.68
CA ALA A 15 15.86 -11.70 3.53
C ALA A 15 15.33 -10.43 2.83
N ARG A 16 14.67 -10.61 1.69
CA ARG A 16 14.18 -9.53 0.82
C ARG A 16 12.73 -9.83 0.42
N MET A 17 12.01 -8.79 0.06
CA MET A 17 10.73 -8.99 -0.60
C MET A 17 10.91 -9.72 -1.92
N THR A 18 9.92 -10.51 -2.27
CA THR A 18 9.58 -10.95 -3.61
C THR A 18 8.32 -10.20 -4.05
N ASN A 19 7.44 -10.81 -4.81
CA ASN A 19 6.14 -10.22 -5.10
C ASN A 19 5.25 -10.35 -3.86
N THR A 20 4.92 -9.23 -3.25
CA THR A 20 4.13 -9.19 -2.00
C THR A 20 2.87 -8.38 -2.26
N PHE A 21 1.71 -8.99 -2.02
CA PHE A 21 0.42 -8.37 -2.27
C PHE A 21 -0.65 -8.97 -1.35
N PHE A 22 -1.73 -8.24 -1.17
CA PHE A 22 -2.96 -8.80 -0.60
C PHE A 22 -3.68 -9.61 -1.68
N GLU A 23 -4.22 -10.77 -1.32
CA GLU A 23 -5.11 -11.49 -2.22
C GLU A 23 -6.41 -10.69 -2.42
N ARG A 24 -7.00 -10.84 -3.61
CA ARG A 24 -8.28 -10.22 -3.93
C ARG A 24 -9.39 -10.74 -3.00
N GLY A 25 -10.29 -9.85 -2.65
CA GLY A 25 -11.51 -10.17 -1.93
C GLY A 25 -12.69 -10.40 -2.88
N THR A 26 -13.88 -10.05 -2.42
CA THR A 26 -15.14 -10.25 -3.15
C THR A 26 -15.96 -8.96 -3.27
N ASP A 27 -15.51 -7.86 -2.67
CA ASP A 27 -16.26 -6.61 -2.67
C ASP A 27 -16.13 -5.90 -4.02
N LYS A 28 -17.21 -5.28 -4.46
CA LYS A 28 -17.18 -4.39 -5.62
C LYS A 28 -16.67 -3.01 -5.20
N LEU A 29 -15.83 -2.41 -6.05
CA LEU A 29 -15.25 -1.10 -5.74
C LEU A 29 -16.33 -0.02 -5.51
N GLU A 30 -17.42 -0.07 -6.26
CA GLU A 30 -18.56 0.83 -6.11
C GLU A 30 -19.22 0.70 -4.71
N ASP A 31 -19.36 -0.53 -4.23
CA ASP A 31 -19.93 -0.80 -2.90
C ASP A 31 -18.97 -0.34 -1.78
N MET A 32 -17.67 -0.52 -2.00
CA MET A 32 -16.64 -0.01 -1.09
C MET A 32 -16.75 1.51 -0.96
N ILE A 33 -16.81 2.24 -2.08
CA ILE A 33 -16.98 3.70 -2.10
C ILE A 33 -18.29 4.08 -1.42
N ALA A 34 -19.40 3.44 -1.80
CA ALA A 34 -20.74 3.71 -1.23
C ALA A 34 -20.80 3.53 0.30
N SER A 35 -19.93 2.66 0.85
CA SER A 35 -19.86 2.40 2.29
C SER A 35 -19.07 3.44 3.09
N VAL A 36 -18.42 4.41 2.43
CA VAL A 36 -17.60 5.45 3.08
C VAL A 36 -18.45 6.70 3.30
N ARG A 37 -18.66 7.07 4.57
CA ARG A 37 -19.36 8.32 4.92
C ARG A 37 -18.49 9.54 4.65
N HIS A 38 -17.23 9.50 5.07
CA HIS A 38 -16.22 10.53 4.78
C HIS A 38 -14.84 9.88 4.74
N GLY A 39 -14.10 10.13 3.69
CA GLY A 39 -12.75 9.58 3.48
C GLY A 39 -12.17 9.98 2.14
N TYR A 40 -11.16 9.23 1.70
CA TYR A 40 -10.44 9.49 0.46
C TYR A 40 -10.17 8.19 -0.28
N MET A 41 -10.31 8.21 -1.59
CA MET A 41 -9.75 7.20 -2.47
C MET A 41 -8.37 7.68 -2.91
N LEU A 42 -7.32 6.90 -2.59
CA LEU A 42 -5.93 7.25 -2.86
C LEU A 42 -5.46 6.60 -4.15
N PHE A 43 -4.66 7.33 -4.92
CA PHE A 43 -4.14 6.91 -6.21
C PHE A 43 -2.62 7.06 -6.27
N GLU A 44 -1.98 6.21 -7.08
CA GLU A 44 -0.53 6.23 -7.31
C GLU A 44 0.26 6.18 -6.00
N THR A 45 -0.04 5.16 -5.17
CA THR A 45 0.67 4.98 -3.90
C THR A 45 2.11 4.52 -4.14
N ASN A 46 3.05 5.17 -3.47
CA ASN A 46 4.47 4.91 -3.64
C ASN A 46 5.26 5.23 -2.34
N ASN A 47 6.59 5.10 -2.42
CA ASN A 47 7.52 5.51 -1.36
C ASN A 47 7.17 4.96 0.03
N GLY A 48 6.82 3.67 0.11
CA GLY A 48 6.59 3.04 1.39
C GLY A 48 7.87 2.99 2.23
N MET A 49 7.77 3.46 3.46
CA MET A 49 8.83 3.33 4.48
C MET A 49 8.26 2.66 5.72
N GLU A 50 9.04 1.76 6.29
CA GLU A 50 8.67 1.05 7.50
C GLU A 50 9.68 1.27 8.62
N ASP A 51 9.19 1.32 9.86
CA ASP A 51 9.98 1.19 11.08
C ASP A 51 9.67 -0.18 11.71
N PRO A 52 10.51 -1.20 11.49
CA PRO A 52 10.25 -2.54 12.01
C PRO A 52 10.27 -2.64 13.54
N LYS A 53 10.91 -1.70 14.23
CA LYS A 53 10.99 -1.72 15.71
C LYS A 53 9.68 -1.30 16.34
N ASN A 54 9.06 -0.27 15.77
CA ASN A 54 7.83 0.33 16.31
C ASN A 54 6.59 -0.01 15.49
N TRP A 55 6.72 -0.88 14.48
CA TRP A 55 5.61 -1.28 13.61
C TRP A 55 4.89 -0.10 12.95
N GLN A 56 5.64 0.94 12.62
CA GLN A 56 5.10 2.10 11.92
C GLN A 56 5.31 1.96 10.42
N ILE A 57 4.36 2.50 9.67
CA ILE A 57 4.44 2.59 8.22
C ILE A 57 4.06 4.00 7.77
N GLN A 58 4.71 4.45 6.72
CA GLN A 58 4.37 5.66 6.00
C GLN A 58 4.44 5.39 4.50
N CYS A 59 3.41 5.78 3.78
CA CYS A 59 3.35 5.74 2.32
C CYS A 59 2.88 7.08 1.79
N THR A 60 3.24 7.40 0.56
CA THR A 60 2.76 8.58 -0.15
C THR A 60 1.81 8.16 -1.26
N ALA A 61 0.75 8.92 -1.46
CA ALA A 61 -0.07 8.85 -2.67
C ALA A 61 0.11 10.15 -3.46
N GLU A 62 0.11 10.09 -4.77
CA GLU A 62 0.23 11.28 -5.60
C GLU A 62 -0.97 12.19 -5.43
N TYR A 63 -2.15 11.61 -5.33
CA TYR A 63 -3.37 12.34 -5.03
C TYR A 63 -4.42 11.46 -4.36
N GLY A 64 -5.41 12.10 -3.76
CA GLY A 64 -6.62 11.49 -3.25
C GLY A 64 -7.86 12.23 -3.72
N ILE A 65 -8.95 11.52 -3.94
CA ILE A 65 -10.27 12.08 -4.23
C ILE A 65 -11.13 11.91 -3.00
N GLU A 66 -11.71 13.00 -2.53
CA GLU A 66 -12.60 12.97 -1.37
C GLU A 66 -13.87 12.16 -1.66
N ILE A 67 -14.28 11.38 -0.67
CA ILE A 67 -15.55 10.65 -0.66
C ILE A 67 -16.43 11.24 0.43
N VAL A 68 -17.63 11.68 0.06
CA VAL A 68 -18.65 12.17 0.99
C VAL A 68 -19.95 11.42 0.76
N ASP A 69 -20.50 10.86 1.82
CA ASP A 69 -21.75 10.10 1.81
C ASP A 69 -21.82 9.06 0.68
N GLY A 70 -20.74 8.29 0.52
CA GLY A 70 -20.64 7.21 -0.44
C GLY A 70 -20.43 7.64 -1.90
N LYS A 71 -20.02 8.87 -2.16
CA LYS A 71 -19.81 9.38 -3.51
C LYS A 71 -18.45 10.08 -3.60
N LEU A 72 -17.74 9.82 -4.69
CA LEU A 72 -16.58 10.61 -5.07
C LEU A 72 -17.03 12.05 -5.38
N THR A 73 -16.29 13.01 -4.86
CA THR A 73 -16.49 14.43 -5.11
C THR A 73 -15.54 14.92 -6.20
N ASP A 74 -15.59 16.20 -6.52
CA ASP A 74 -14.63 16.90 -7.37
C ASP A 74 -13.46 17.52 -6.57
N HIS A 75 -13.37 17.21 -5.26
CA HIS A 75 -12.34 17.71 -4.38
C HIS A 75 -11.12 16.76 -4.38
N TYR A 76 -9.99 17.28 -4.82
CA TYR A 76 -8.70 16.59 -4.88
C TYR A 76 -7.75 17.13 -3.83
N VAL A 77 -6.97 16.23 -3.24
CA VAL A 77 -5.85 16.56 -2.35
C VAL A 77 -4.57 15.95 -2.89
N SER A 78 -3.47 16.69 -2.85
CA SER A 78 -2.18 16.23 -3.34
C SER A 78 -1.05 17.07 -2.75
N PRO A 79 0.09 16.45 -2.36
CA PRO A 79 0.25 15.01 -2.14
C PRO A 79 -0.48 14.54 -0.86
N VAL A 80 -0.65 13.24 -0.72
CA VAL A 80 -1.24 12.66 0.50
C VAL A 80 -0.22 11.73 1.16
N VAL A 81 0.02 11.94 2.45
CA VAL A 81 0.84 11.03 3.26
C VAL A 81 -0.06 10.16 4.12
N MET A 82 0.05 8.87 3.93
CA MET A 82 -0.63 7.87 4.75
C MET A 82 0.34 7.34 5.80
N SER A 83 -0.05 7.35 7.07
CA SER A 83 0.75 6.79 8.14
C SER A 83 -0.09 5.99 9.13
N GLY A 84 0.54 5.01 9.78
CA GLY A 84 -0.17 4.22 10.78
C GLY A 84 0.69 3.18 11.47
N PHE A 85 0.12 2.64 12.55
CA PHE A 85 0.64 1.46 13.23
C PHE A 85 0.11 0.22 12.50
N VAL A 86 1.01 -0.60 11.96
CA VAL A 86 0.67 -1.71 11.05
C VAL A 86 -0.39 -2.66 11.62
N PRO A 87 -0.32 -3.12 12.89
CA PRO A 87 -1.34 -4.00 13.44
C PRO A 87 -2.75 -3.37 13.46
N ASP A 88 -2.85 -2.08 13.74
CA ASP A 88 -4.15 -1.38 13.75
C ASP A 88 -4.67 -1.17 12.33
N LEU A 89 -3.79 -0.81 11.40
CA LEU A 89 -4.12 -0.71 9.99
C LEU A 89 -4.69 -2.03 9.48
N LEU A 90 -3.98 -3.14 9.69
CA LEU A 90 -4.43 -4.46 9.23
C LEU A 90 -5.77 -4.87 9.87
N LYS A 91 -5.96 -4.63 11.17
CA LYS A 91 -7.23 -4.90 11.86
C LYS A 91 -8.38 -4.02 11.36
N SER A 92 -8.08 -2.85 10.82
CA SER A 92 -9.08 -1.92 10.31
C SER A 92 -9.58 -2.23 8.90
N ILE A 93 -8.93 -3.17 8.20
CA ILE A 93 -9.38 -3.60 6.87
C ILE A 93 -10.78 -4.19 7.00
N SER A 94 -11.74 -3.53 6.39
CA SER A 94 -13.16 -3.90 6.48
C SER A 94 -13.73 -4.41 5.17
N MET A 95 -13.12 -4.05 4.04
CA MET A 95 -13.50 -4.51 2.71
C MET A 95 -12.27 -4.66 1.83
N VAL A 96 -12.33 -5.63 0.92
CA VAL A 96 -11.25 -5.95 -0.03
C VAL A 96 -11.87 -6.18 -1.41
N SER A 97 -11.42 -5.42 -2.40
CA SER A 97 -12.02 -5.50 -3.74
C SER A 97 -11.74 -6.82 -4.45
N ASP A 98 -12.62 -7.16 -5.39
CA ASP A 98 -12.43 -8.28 -6.32
C ASP A 98 -11.50 -7.94 -7.50
N GLY A 99 -11.21 -6.66 -7.70
CA GLY A 99 -10.18 -6.19 -8.63
C GLY A 99 -8.78 -6.53 -8.13
N PHE A 100 -7.85 -6.71 -9.05
CA PHE A 100 -6.46 -7.04 -8.72
C PHE A 100 -5.52 -6.48 -9.77
N GLU A 101 -4.55 -5.71 -9.33
CA GLU A 101 -3.52 -5.15 -10.19
C GLU A 101 -2.13 -5.38 -9.59
N VAL A 102 -1.17 -5.76 -10.41
CA VAL A 102 0.23 -5.90 -10.03
C VAL A 102 1.09 -5.06 -10.93
N ILE A 103 1.92 -4.23 -10.31
CA ILE A 103 2.83 -3.33 -10.99
C ILE A 103 4.25 -3.87 -10.84
N GLY A 104 4.97 -4.03 -11.96
CA GLY A 104 6.31 -4.61 -12.02
C GLY A 104 7.46 -3.63 -11.79
N ALA A 105 7.23 -2.49 -11.13
CA ALA A 105 8.20 -1.41 -11.00
C ALA A 105 8.82 -1.25 -9.60
N GLY A 106 8.42 -2.08 -8.64
CA GLY A 106 8.85 -1.99 -7.26
C GLY A 106 10.31 -2.35 -7.03
N GLN A 107 10.88 -1.81 -5.96
CA GLN A 107 12.23 -2.13 -5.51
C GLN A 107 12.26 -2.33 -3.99
N CYS A 108 12.86 -3.43 -3.55
CA CYS A 108 13.13 -3.67 -2.14
C CYS A 108 14.55 -3.23 -1.82
N GLY A 109 14.68 -2.20 -1.00
CA GLY A 109 15.95 -1.68 -0.50
C GLY A 109 16.35 -2.37 0.80
N LYS A 110 17.65 -2.65 0.99
CA LYS A 110 18.19 -3.12 2.27
C LYS A 110 19.69 -2.83 2.36
N GLY A 111 20.16 -2.64 3.59
CA GLY A 111 21.54 -2.27 3.82
C GLY A 111 21.87 -0.91 3.18
N TYR A 112 23.14 -0.74 2.79
CA TYR A 112 23.58 0.49 2.17
C TYR A 112 23.40 0.45 0.65
N LYS A 113 22.30 1.06 0.16
CA LYS A 113 22.02 1.21 -1.28
C LYS A 113 22.01 -0.11 -2.06
N GLU A 114 21.50 -1.18 -1.46
CA GLU A 114 21.33 -2.46 -2.14
C GLU A 114 19.86 -2.65 -2.51
N TRP A 115 19.58 -2.80 -3.81
CA TRP A 115 18.23 -2.88 -4.37
C TRP A 115 17.99 -4.19 -5.10
N VAL A 116 16.84 -4.79 -4.93
CA VAL A 116 16.37 -5.89 -5.76
C VAL A 116 15.00 -5.57 -6.32
N ARG A 117 14.78 -5.93 -7.58
CA ARG A 117 13.48 -5.73 -8.23
C ARG A 117 12.41 -6.62 -7.62
N VAL A 118 11.23 -6.07 -7.42
CA VAL A 118 10.03 -6.76 -6.96
C VAL A 118 8.84 -6.25 -7.77
N SER A 119 7.75 -7.01 -7.76
CA SER A 119 6.44 -6.50 -8.15
C SER A 119 5.60 -6.36 -6.89
N ASP A 120 4.82 -5.33 -6.83
CA ASP A 120 3.87 -5.03 -5.77
C ASP A 120 2.51 -4.68 -6.37
N GLY A 121 1.48 -4.64 -5.55
CA GLY A 121 0.13 -4.40 -5.98
C GLY A 121 -0.89 -5.10 -5.08
N GLY A 122 -2.04 -5.36 -5.63
CA GLY A 122 -3.13 -6.05 -4.94
C GLY A 122 -4.49 -5.45 -5.28
N PRO A 123 -5.51 -5.80 -4.50
CA PRO A 123 -6.83 -5.21 -4.56
C PRO A 123 -6.89 -3.84 -3.89
N ASN A 124 -7.97 -3.11 -4.10
CA ASN A 124 -8.29 -1.96 -3.26
C ASN A 124 -8.67 -2.43 -1.84
N LEU A 125 -8.21 -1.70 -0.85
CA LEU A 125 -8.48 -1.98 0.56
C LEU A 125 -9.22 -0.80 1.18
N LYS A 126 -10.31 -1.08 1.93
CA LYS A 126 -10.94 -0.08 2.79
C LYS A 126 -10.35 -0.18 4.19
N VAL A 127 -9.60 0.82 4.59
CA VAL A 127 -8.83 0.85 5.83
C VAL A 127 -9.02 2.17 6.58
N ARG A 128 -8.63 2.19 7.86
CA ARG A 128 -8.50 3.42 8.65
C ARG A 128 -7.03 3.72 8.86
N VAL A 129 -6.61 4.89 8.41
CA VAL A 129 -5.24 5.37 8.52
C VAL A 129 -5.24 6.86 8.87
N LYS A 130 -4.10 7.36 9.33
CA LYS A 130 -3.89 8.80 9.48
C LYS A 130 -3.44 9.35 8.12
N LEU A 131 -4.10 10.40 7.65
CA LEU A 131 -3.72 11.18 6.48
C LEU A 131 -3.17 12.53 6.91
N GLY A 132 -2.17 13.01 6.18
CA GLY A 132 -1.56 14.32 6.35
C GLY A 132 -0.98 14.86 5.04
#